data_4b3f972b8e28234d43d4df20f53f3c4b
#
_entry.id   4b3f972b8e28234d43d4df20f53f3c4b
#
_cell.length_a   1.000
_cell.length_b   1.000
_cell.length_c   1.000
_cell.angle_alpha   90.00
_cell.angle_beta   90.00
_cell.angle_gamma   90.00
#
_symmetry.space_group_name_H-M   'P 1'
#
loop_
_entity.id
_entity.type
_entity.pdbx_description
1 polymer ?
#
loop_
_entity_poly.entity_id
_entity_poly.type
_entity_poly.pdbx_seq_one_letter_code
_entity_poly.pdbx_strand_id
1 'polypeptide(L)'
;MSKPHAGSDDQESLPVHPATMLTEVVHQRARLGVLSVLSECGRADFAYLKSLLQLTDGNLGRHLEVLADEGLISITKGYEGRRPRTWAEITKSGGAALAAQMAVMKQLVKQFETHESPESLPNADRPTGSADRAQRRSRSESALPRGRRMRPSDPRLTGA
;
A
#
# COMPACT_ATOMS: atom_id res chain seq x y z
N MET A 1 -18.86 40.20 -44.16
CA MET A 1 -18.08 38.98 -44.44
C MET A 1 -17.25 38.65 -43.19
N SER A 2 -17.83 37.92 -42.28
CA SER A 2 -17.21 37.53 -41.01
C SER A 2 -16.54 36.18 -41.20
N LYS A 3 -15.25 36.10 -40.92
CA LYS A 3 -14.48 34.86 -40.93
C LYS A 3 -14.83 34.04 -39.68
N PRO A 4 -15.09 32.72 -39.78
CA PRO A 4 -15.17 31.88 -38.62
C PRO A 4 -13.76 31.62 -38.07
N HIS A 5 -13.56 31.91 -36.81
CA HIS A 5 -12.41 31.52 -36.04
C HIS A 5 -12.54 30.01 -35.75
N ALA A 6 -11.78 29.20 -36.45
CA ALA A 6 -11.56 27.80 -36.09
C ALA A 6 -10.58 27.78 -34.91
N GLY A 7 -11.12 27.73 -33.71
CA GLY A 7 -10.34 27.38 -32.55
C GLY A 7 -10.09 25.87 -32.56
N SER A 8 -8.90 25.45 -32.92
CA SER A 8 -8.43 24.10 -32.75
C SER A 8 -8.15 23.91 -31.27
N ASP A 9 -9.14 23.41 -30.54
CA ASP A 9 -8.94 22.83 -29.21
C ASP A 9 -8.23 21.48 -29.38
N ASP A 10 -6.96 21.51 -29.71
CA ASP A 10 -6.07 20.39 -29.48
C ASP A 10 -5.79 20.34 -27.97
N GLN A 11 -6.78 19.87 -27.21
CA GLN A 11 -6.55 19.40 -25.86
C GLN A 11 -5.75 18.10 -26.00
N GLU A 12 -4.43 18.27 -26.02
CA GLU A 12 -3.47 17.20 -25.84
C GLU A 12 -3.80 16.53 -24.51
N SER A 13 -4.60 15.46 -24.58
CA SER A 13 -5.01 14.70 -23.40
C SER A 13 -3.75 14.10 -22.78
N LEU A 14 -3.38 14.62 -21.63
CA LEU A 14 -2.27 14.08 -20.85
C LEU A 14 -2.47 12.58 -20.65
N PRO A 15 -1.43 11.75 -20.79
CA PRO A 15 -1.55 10.32 -20.60
C PRO A 15 -2.07 10.02 -19.19
N VAL A 16 -3.16 9.29 -19.10
CA VAL A 16 -3.79 8.92 -17.83
C VAL A 16 -2.82 8.03 -17.05
N HIS A 17 -2.47 8.45 -15.84
CA HIS A 17 -1.56 7.67 -15.00
C HIS A 17 -2.20 6.32 -14.62
N PRO A 18 -1.49 5.18 -14.70
CA PRO A 18 -2.05 3.85 -14.43
C PRO A 18 -2.72 3.71 -13.06
N ALA A 19 -2.27 4.46 -12.06
CA ALA A 19 -2.87 4.45 -10.73
C ALA A 19 -4.35 4.84 -10.71
N THR A 20 -4.83 5.62 -11.68
CA THR A 20 -6.26 5.99 -11.79
C THR A 20 -7.14 4.82 -12.24
N MET A 21 -6.54 3.76 -12.77
CA MET A 21 -7.24 2.55 -13.20
C MET A 21 -7.39 1.52 -12.06
N LEU A 22 -6.84 1.81 -10.86
CA LEU A 22 -7.01 0.96 -9.69
C LEU A 22 -8.47 1.01 -9.22
N THR A 23 -9.13 -0.14 -9.19
CA THR A 23 -10.51 -0.25 -8.70
C THR A 23 -10.49 -0.28 -7.17
N GLU A 24 -11.09 0.71 -6.52
CA GLU A 24 -11.10 0.83 -5.06
C GLU A 24 -11.65 -0.42 -4.37
N VAL A 25 -12.69 -1.02 -4.92
CA VAL A 25 -13.29 -2.25 -4.38
C VAL A 25 -12.28 -3.38 -4.27
N VAL A 26 -11.41 -3.56 -5.27
CA VAL A 26 -10.41 -4.64 -5.30
C VAL A 26 -9.10 -4.20 -4.65
N HIS A 27 -8.74 -2.93 -4.72
CA HIS A 27 -7.44 -2.43 -4.26
C HIS A 27 -7.28 -2.48 -2.74
N GLN A 28 -8.35 -2.49 -1.98
CA GLN A 28 -8.24 -2.58 -0.53
C GLN A 28 -7.58 -3.90 -0.10
N ARG A 29 -6.55 -3.82 0.74
CA ARG A 29 -5.68 -4.95 1.13
C ARG A 29 -6.44 -6.22 1.51
N ALA A 30 -7.48 -6.10 2.34
CA ALA A 30 -8.23 -7.27 2.79
C ALA A 30 -9.02 -7.93 1.65
N ARG A 31 -9.67 -7.13 0.80
CA ARG A 31 -10.45 -7.63 -0.34
C ARG A 31 -9.54 -8.22 -1.42
N LEU A 32 -8.41 -7.58 -1.69
CA LEU A 32 -7.39 -8.13 -2.57
C LEU A 32 -6.87 -9.48 -2.06
N GLY A 33 -6.59 -9.57 -0.75
CA GLY A 33 -6.18 -10.82 -0.11
C GLY A 33 -7.23 -11.92 -0.24
N VAL A 34 -8.51 -11.62 0.02
CA VAL A 34 -9.62 -12.58 -0.15
C VAL A 34 -9.69 -13.08 -1.59
N LEU A 35 -9.69 -12.18 -2.58
CA LEU A 35 -9.76 -12.56 -3.99
C LEU A 35 -8.53 -13.39 -4.41
N SER A 36 -7.33 -13.04 -3.94
CA SER A 36 -6.10 -13.80 -4.23
C SER A 36 -6.19 -15.23 -3.71
N VAL A 37 -6.58 -15.42 -2.44
CA VAL A 37 -6.74 -16.75 -1.85
C VAL A 37 -7.80 -17.55 -2.60
N LEU A 38 -8.95 -16.94 -2.90
CA LEU A 38 -10.03 -17.61 -3.61
C LEU A 38 -9.66 -17.92 -5.07
N SER A 39 -8.78 -17.14 -5.70
CA SER A 39 -8.31 -17.44 -7.05
C SER A 39 -7.41 -18.69 -7.10
N GLU A 40 -6.72 -18.99 -6.00
CA GLU A 40 -5.85 -20.17 -5.88
C GLU A 40 -6.65 -21.45 -5.53
N CYS A 41 -7.58 -21.35 -4.58
CA CYS A 41 -8.31 -22.53 -4.08
C CYS A 41 -9.75 -22.66 -4.62
N GLY A 42 -10.24 -21.67 -5.38
CA GLY A 42 -11.62 -21.62 -5.89
C GLY A 42 -12.65 -21.30 -4.82
N ARG A 43 -12.59 -22.01 -3.70
CA ARG A 43 -13.55 -21.92 -2.58
C ARG A 43 -12.83 -22.05 -1.24
N ALA A 44 -13.23 -21.24 -0.26
CA ALA A 44 -12.68 -21.30 1.10
C ALA A 44 -13.77 -21.05 2.15
N ASP A 45 -13.61 -21.63 3.34
CA ASP A 45 -14.48 -21.33 4.47
C ASP A 45 -14.05 -20.04 5.20
N PHE A 46 -14.99 -19.47 5.93
CA PHE A 46 -14.81 -18.22 6.67
C PHE A 46 -13.67 -18.30 7.70
N ALA A 47 -13.56 -19.41 8.43
CA ALA A 47 -12.54 -19.57 9.47
C ALA A 47 -11.12 -19.65 8.86
N TYR A 48 -10.99 -20.31 7.72
CA TYR A 48 -9.75 -20.39 6.97
C TYR A 48 -9.30 -19.02 6.47
N LEU A 49 -10.20 -18.27 5.80
CA LEU A 49 -9.92 -16.91 5.32
C LEU A 49 -9.53 -15.97 6.47
N LYS A 50 -10.28 -16.05 7.58
CA LYS A 50 -10.00 -15.25 8.77
C LYS A 50 -8.59 -15.49 9.31
N SER A 51 -8.23 -16.76 9.48
CA SER A 51 -6.93 -17.17 10.01
C SER A 51 -5.79 -16.79 9.08
N LEU A 52 -5.93 -17.08 7.78
CA LEU A 52 -4.89 -16.83 6.78
C LEU A 52 -4.61 -15.33 6.60
N LEU A 53 -5.67 -14.52 6.57
CA LEU A 53 -5.58 -13.07 6.36
C LEU A 53 -5.42 -12.28 7.66
N GLN A 54 -5.43 -12.96 8.81
CA GLN A 54 -5.33 -12.38 10.15
C GLN A 54 -6.36 -11.26 10.38
N LEU A 55 -7.60 -11.51 9.99
CA LEU A 55 -8.70 -10.57 10.13
C LEU A 55 -9.59 -10.94 11.33
N THR A 56 -10.31 -9.96 11.86
CA THR A 56 -11.38 -10.20 12.83
C THR A 56 -12.66 -10.65 12.10
N ASP A 57 -13.59 -11.31 12.84
CA ASP A 57 -14.86 -11.78 12.26
C ASP A 57 -15.65 -10.63 11.61
N GLY A 58 -15.76 -9.49 12.31
CA GLY A 58 -16.46 -8.32 11.78
C GLY A 58 -15.82 -7.73 10.54
N ASN A 59 -14.48 -7.63 10.51
CA ASN A 59 -13.77 -7.10 9.35
C ASN A 59 -13.92 -8.03 8.14
N LEU A 60 -13.68 -9.33 8.32
CA LEU A 60 -13.83 -10.28 7.23
C LEU A 60 -15.26 -10.29 6.70
N GLY A 61 -16.27 -10.36 7.61
CA GLY A 61 -17.68 -10.33 7.25
C GLY A 61 -18.01 -9.14 6.35
N ARG A 62 -17.62 -7.93 6.77
CA ARG A 62 -17.84 -6.71 5.98
C ARG A 62 -17.17 -6.75 4.60
N HIS A 63 -15.94 -7.26 4.51
CA HIS A 63 -15.25 -7.35 3.23
C HIS A 63 -15.89 -8.38 2.29
N LEU A 64 -16.35 -9.50 2.83
CA LEU A 64 -17.06 -10.50 2.05
C LEU A 64 -18.41 -9.97 1.55
N GLU A 65 -19.16 -9.22 2.37
CA GLU A 65 -20.41 -8.57 1.95
C GLU A 65 -20.16 -7.63 0.78
N VAL A 66 -19.21 -6.71 0.88
CA VAL A 66 -18.87 -5.79 -0.21
C VAL A 66 -18.50 -6.54 -1.50
N LEU A 67 -17.67 -7.59 -1.41
CA LEU A 67 -17.28 -8.37 -2.58
C LEU A 67 -18.46 -9.15 -3.19
N ALA A 68 -19.39 -9.60 -2.36
CA ALA A 68 -20.60 -10.29 -2.81
C ALA A 68 -21.60 -9.33 -3.45
N ASP A 69 -21.81 -8.14 -2.90
CA ASP A 69 -22.66 -7.09 -3.43
C ASP A 69 -22.19 -6.64 -4.83
N GLU A 70 -20.87 -6.60 -5.02
CA GLU A 70 -20.25 -6.32 -6.33
C GLU A 70 -20.22 -7.54 -7.27
N GLY A 71 -20.73 -8.68 -6.84
CA GLY A 71 -20.78 -9.91 -7.64
C GLY A 71 -19.42 -10.55 -7.90
N LEU A 72 -18.38 -10.18 -7.14
CA LEU A 72 -17.02 -10.69 -7.31
C LEU A 72 -16.80 -12.05 -6.62
N ILE A 73 -17.61 -12.35 -5.60
CA ILE A 73 -17.67 -13.64 -4.93
C ILE A 73 -19.10 -14.07 -4.73
N SER A 74 -19.33 -15.36 -4.48
CA SER A 74 -20.57 -15.90 -3.96
C SER A 74 -20.38 -16.41 -2.55
N ILE A 75 -21.39 -16.24 -1.69
CA ILE A 75 -21.37 -16.69 -0.30
C ILE A 75 -22.42 -17.78 -0.13
N THR A 76 -22.01 -18.95 0.37
CA THR A 76 -22.89 -20.07 0.67
C THR A 76 -22.83 -20.36 2.17
N LYS A 77 -24.00 -20.38 2.83
CA LYS A 77 -24.14 -20.79 4.22
C LYS A 77 -24.67 -22.22 4.26
N GLY A 78 -24.09 -23.04 5.12
CA GLY A 78 -24.50 -24.45 5.28
C GLY A 78 -23.97 -25.01 6.56
N TYR A 79 -23.90 -26.35 6.64
CA TYR A 79 -23.47 -27.07 7.83
C TYR A 79 -22.39 -28.08 7.47
N GLU A 80 -21.41 -28.19 8.33
CA GLU A 80 -20.46 -29.28 8.35
C GLU A 80 -20.74 -30.11 9.59
N GLY A 81 -21.46 -31.25 9.42
CA GLY A 81 -22.06 -31.98 10.53
C GLY A 81 -23.12 -31.12 11.25
N ARG A 82 -22.88 -30.81 12.53
CA ARG A 82 -23.76 -29.96 13.36
C ARG A 82 -23.30 -28.50 13.46
N ARG A 83 -22.18 -28.13 12.83
CA ARG A 83 -21.60 -26.78 12.93
C ARG A 83 -21.97 -25.96 11.72
N PRO A 84 -22.52 -24.76 11.92
CA PRO A 84 -22.76 -23.84 10.81
C PRO A 84 -21.44 -23.40 10.19
N ARG A 85 -21.38 -23.37 8.86
CA ARG A 85 -20.24 -22.94 8.07
C ARG A 85 -20.65 -21.94 7.00
N THR A 86 -19.78 -21.02 6.74
CA THR A 86 -19.93 -20.06 5.63
C THR A 86 -18.76 -20.24 4.69
N TRP A 87 -19.04 -20.43 3.43
CA TRP A 87 -18.04 -20.52 2.36
C TRP A 87 -18.14 -19.33 1.44
N ALA A 88 -17.01 -18.87 0.96
CA ALA A 88 -16.88 -17.92 -0.13
C ALA A 88 -16.25 -18.60 -1.34
N GLU A 89 -16.70 -18.24 -2.53
CA GLU A 89 -16.23 -18.77 -3.81
C GLU A 89 -16.05 -17.62 -4.80
N ILE A 90 -14.95 -17.61 -5.55
CA ILE A 90 -14.71 -16.57 -6.53
C ILE A 90 -15.61 -16.75 -7.77
N THR A 91 -16.17 -15.66 -8.26
CA THR A 91 -16.93 -15.66 -9.52
C THR A 91 -15.99 -15.40 -10.71
N LYS A 92 -16.51 -15.59 -11.94
CA LYS A 92 -15.80 -15.21 -13.16
C LYS A 92 -15.46 -13.71 -13.16
N SER A 93 -16.39 -12.87 -12.71
CA SER A 93 -16.21 -11.43 -12.59
C SER A 93 -15.11 -11.09 -11.56
N GLY A 94 -15.10 -11.79 -10.42
CA GLY A 94 -14.05 -11.63 -9.40
C GLY A 94 -12.67 -11.99 -9.92
N GLY A 95 -12.55 -13.09 -10.65
CA GLY A 95 -11.30 -13.48 -11.29
C GLY A 95 -10.81 -12.46 -12.32
N ALA A 96 -11.71 -11.94 -13.14
CA ALA A 96 -11.38 -10.90 -14.13
C ALA A 96 -10.98 -9.59 -13.47
N ALA A 97 -11.68 -9.16 -12.41
CA ALA A 97 -11.35 -7.96 -11.64
C ALA A 97 -9.99 -8.06 -10.97
N LEU A 98 -9.68 -9.22 -10.38
CA LEU A 98 -8.36 -9.48 -9.79
C LEU A 98 -7.26 -9.42 -10.85
N ALA A 99 -7.46 -10.07 -12.00
CA ALA A 99 -6.49 -10.06 -13.09
C ALA A 99 -6.22 -8.65 -13.63
N ALA A 100 -7.27 -7.85 -13.81
CA ALA A 100 -7.15 -6.44 -14.21
C ALA A 100 -6.36 -5.63 -13.17
N GLN A 101 -6.66 -5.79 -11.90
CA GLN A 101 -5.93 -5.14 -10.80
C GLN A 101 -4.45 -5.50 -10.80
N MET A 102 -4.13 -6.79 -10.97
CA MET A 102 -2.75 -7.26 -11.05
C MET A 102 -2.00 -6.69 -12.26
N ALA A 103 -2.68 -6.54 -13.40
CA ALA A 103 -2.09 -5.93 -14.59
C ALA A 103 -1.70 -4.47 -14.35
N VAL A 104 -2.57 -3.67 -13.72
CA VAL A 104 -2.29 -2.28 -13.35
C VAL A 104 -1.13 -2.19 -12.37
N MET A 105 -1.11 -3.04 -11.34
CA MET A 105 0.00 -3.08 -10.37
C MET A 105 1.33 -3.42 -11.02
N LYS A 106 1.35 -4.36 -11.97
CA LYS A 106 2.57 -4.68 -12.75
C LYS A 106 3.06 -3.49 -13.57
N GLN A 107 2.15 -2.72 -14.17
CA GLN A 107 2.51 -1.50 -14.90
C GLN A 107 3.15 -0.45 -13.97
N LEU A 108 2.59 -0.26 -12.77
CA LEU A 108 3.15 0.66 -11.77
C LEU A 108 4.56 0.24 -11.35
N VAL A 109 4.76 -1.05 -11.04
CA VAL A 109 6.10 -1.58 -10.69
C VAL A 109 7.09 -1.33 -11.82
N LYS A 110 6.71 -1.63 -13.07
CA LYS A 110 7.55 -1.40 -14.23
C LYS A 110 7.95 0.07 -14.42
N GLN A 111 7.04 1.01 -14.13
CA GLN A 111 7.36 2.44 -14.17
C GLN A 111 8.43 2.82 -13.14
N PHE A 112 8.34 2.29 -11.92
CA PHE A 112 9.36 2.51 -10.88
C PHE A 112 10.73 1.96 -11.30
N GLU A 113 10.79 0.76 -11.83
CA GLU A 113 12.03 0.15 -12.31
C GLU A 113 12.68 0.97 -13.44
N THR A 114 11.88 1.61 -14.29
CA THR A 114 12.37 2.45 -15.38
C THR A 114 12.90 3.81 -14.90
N HIS A 115 12.36 4.33 -13.78
CA HIS A 115 12.77 5.59 -13.19
C HIS A 115 13.98 5.47 -12.25
N GLU A 116 14.37 4.29 -11.85
CA GLU A 116 15.51 4.04 -10.95
C GLU A 116 16.87 4.01 -11.66
N SER A 117 16.92 4.34 -12.95
CA SER A 117 18.19 4.65 -13.63
C SER A 117 18.64 6.04 -13.19
N PRO A 118 19.76 6.19 -12.46
CA PRO A 118 20.16 7.46 -11.83
C PRO A 118 20.66 8.53 -12.82
N GLU A 119 20.38 8.40 -14.10
CA GLU A 119 20.93 9.25 -15.17
C GLU A 119 19.93 10.23 -15.80
N SER A 120 18.71 10.37 -15.25
CA SER A 120 17.68 11.25 -15.84
C SER A 120 17.11 12.30 -14.89
N LEU A 121 17.88 12.77 -13.91
CA LEU A 121 17.55 14.05 -13.29
C LEU A 121 18.15 15.14 -14.20
N PRO A 122 17.33 15.99 -14.82
CA PRO A 122 17.86 17.19 -15.46
C PRO A 122 18.58 17.98 -14.36
N ASN A 123 19.86 18.20 -14.57
CA ASN A 123 20.73 19.01 -13.74
C ASN A 123 20.17 20.43 -13.69
N ALA A 124 19.17 20.65 -12.83
CA ALA A 124 18.65 21.97 -12.56
C ALA A 124 19.72 22.70 -11.76
N ASP A 125 20.54 23.43 -12.53
CA ASP A 125 21.16 24.68 -12.16
C ASP A 125 21.55 24.80 -10.67
N ARG A 126 22.74 24.29 -10.35
CA ARG A 126 23.44 24.73 -9.17
C ARG A 126 24.00 26.12 -9.49
N PRO A 127 23.59 27.19 -8.82
CA PRO A 127 24.28 28.44 -8.91
C PRO A 127 25.68 28.22 -8.36
N THR A 128 26.67 28.31 -9.24
CA THR A 128 28.08 28.46 -8.90
C THR A 128 28.25 29.81 -8.21
N GLY A 129 28.00 29.85 -6.92
CA GLY A 129 28.38 30.94 -6.04
C GLY A 129 29.82 30.76 -5.63
N SER A 130 30.67 31.40 -6.38
CA SER A 130 32.09 31.59 -6.14
C SER A 130 32.40 32.15 -4.75
N ALA A 131 33.43 31.58 -4.16
CA ALA A 131 34.49 32.22 -3.42
C ALA A 131 34.16 33.03 -2.15
N ASP A 132 35.01 32.75 -1.22
CA ASP A 132 35.54 33.68 -0.22
C ASP A 132 34.87 33.66 1.17
N ARG A 133 35.41 32.86 2.02
CA ARG A 133 35.83 33.32 3.35
C ARG A 133 36.74 32.32 4.05
N ALA A 134 38.00 32.41 3.69
CA ALA A 134 39.09 32.04 4.56
C ALA A 134 39.10 32.94 5.81
N GLN A 135 39.58 32.41 6.89
CA GLN A 135 40.01 33.10 8.10
C GLN A 135 38.92 33.52 9.10
N ARG A 136 38.68 32.68 10.08
CA ARG A 136 38.92 33.10 11.47
C ARG A 136 39.38 31.89 12.30
N ARG A 137 40.62 32.03 12.64
CA ARG A 137 41.35 31.21 13.61
C ARG A 137 40.82 31.41 15.04
N SER A 138 40.89 30.32 15.77
CA SER A 138 41.47 30.26 17.12
C SER A 138 40.66 30.76 18.32
N ARG A 139 40.75 29.91 19.31
CA ARG A 139 40.56 30.11 20.76
C ARG A 139 39.10 29.78 21.20
N SER A 140 38.93 28.85 22.08
CA SER A 140 39.46 28.47 23.38
C SER A 140 38.88 27.10 23.73
N GLU A 141 39.57 26.08 23.98
CA GLU A 141 40.18 25.56 25.20
C GLU A 141 39.39 25.84 26.48
N SER A 142 39.19 24.75 27.18
CA SER A 142 38.80 24.61 28.57
C SER A 142 37.31 24.44 28.89
N ALA A 143 36.85 23.29 29.22
CA ALA A 143 36.68 22.81 30.59
C ALA A 143 35.71 21.63 30.64
N LEU A 144 36.21 20.49 30.96
CA LEU A 144 35.44 19.41 31.59
C LEU A 144 35.20 19.80 33.07
N PRO A 145 34.09 19.35 33.63
CA PRO A 145 34.24 18.66 34.90
C PRO A 145 33.65 17.25 34.90
N ARG A 146 34.45 16.43 35.50
CA ARG A 146 34.20 15.05 35.90
C ARG A 146 33.08 14.98 36.95
N GLY A 147 32.34 13.86 36.91
CA GLY A 147 31.99 13.23 38.18
C GLY A 147 30.53 13.26 38.56
N ARG A 148 29.87 12.15 38.36
CA ARG A 148 29.20 11.46 39.46
C ARG A 148 28.80 10.05 39.02
N ARG A 149 29.56 9.13 39.52
CA ARG A 149 29.14 7.74 39.69
C ARG A 149 28.02 7.72 40.71
N MET A 150 26.93 7.07 40.40
CA MET A 150 26.01 6.63 41.43
C MET A 150 25.68 5.16 41.23
N ARG A 151 25.91 4.43 42.28
CA ARG A 151 25.92 2.98 42.45
C ARG A 151 24.52 2.37 42.29
N PRO A 152 24.45 1.06 42.03
CA PRO A 152 23.21 0.29 42.05
C PRO A 152 22.84 -0.05 43.49
N SER A 153 21.60 0.01 43.81
CA SER A 153 21.02 -0.55 45.04
C SER A 153 20.11 -1.70 44.69
N ASP A 154 20.54 -2.78 45.16
CA ASP A 154 20.17 -4.15 45.22
C ASP A 154 18.83 -4.41 45.98
N PRO A 155 18.33 -5.63 45.88
CA PRO A 155 16.93 -6.00 46.10
C PRO A 155 16.66 -6.50 47.52
N ARG A 156 15.46 -6.80 47.80
CA ARG A 156 14.87 -7.72 48.80
C ARG A 156 13.67 -7.10 49.51
N LEU A 157 12.64 -7.86 49.46
CA LEU A 157 11.93 -8.48 50.60
C LEU A 157 10.54 -8.80 50.13
N THR A 158 10.27 -10.06 49.88
CA THR A 158 9.62 -11.06 50.75
C THR A 158 8.30 -10.62 51.39
N GLY A 159 7.27 -11.39 51.13
CA GLY A 159 6.41 -11.86 52.20
C GLY A 159 4.95 -11.46 52.11
N ALA A 160 4.17 -12.41 51.90
CA ALA A 160 2.93 -12.91 52.43
C ALA A 160 1.90 -13.22 51.35
#